data_930ba9c8884ba688e4ea8e960f43b569
#
_entry.id   930ba9c8884ba688e4ea8e960f43b569
#
_cell.length_a   1.000
_cell.length_b   1.000
_cell.length_c   1.000
_cell.angle_alpha   90.00
_cell.angle_beta   90.00
_cell.angle_gamma   90.00
#
_symmetry.space_group_name_H-M   'P 1'
#
loop_
_entity.id
_entity.type
_entity.pdbx_description
1 polymer ?
#
loop_
_entity_poly.entity_id
_entity_poly.type
_entity_poly.pdbx_seq_one_letter_code
_entity_poly.pdbx_strand_id
1 'polypeptide(L)'
;MAWKSICARYNVADGVAINFPTDEIFLTTEEVLEYLQVNLRTVYRLIKAGKIPAVRVGRQWRFRKRDIDAWLDAQRPRNERTDSPATATMERPPLRSGRPRVLVADDEASIRELLSKTLALAEYDVETAVDGRAAMERLRSGSYDLLICDLKMPGIDGLSLIREAKRLKADLPVIIITGFSTESSAIEAVNLRVAGYLTKPFRVPQVLSAAARALGEEE
;
A
#
# COMPACT_ATOMS: atom_id res chain seq x y z
N MET A 1 11.92 -1.48 27.16
CA MET A 1 12.68 -0.69 28.18
C MET A 1 14.01 -0.14 27.65
N ALA A 2 14.11 0.25 26.38
CA ALA A 2 15.36 0.76 25.79
C ALA A 2 15.32 2.24 25.35
N TRP A 3 14.21 2.94 25.53
CA TRP A 3 14.05 4.35 25.08
C TRP A 3 14.49 5.40 26.09
N LYS A 4 14.62 5.05 27.36
CA LYS A 4 15.04 6.01 28.43
C LYS A 4 16.54 6.28 28.51
N SER A 5 17.38 5.51 27.82
CA SER A 5 18.85 5.65 27.89
C SER A 5 19.47 6.57 26.83
N ILE A 6 18.74 7.04 25.83
CA ILE A 6 19.27 7.87 24.75
C ILE A 6 19.17 9.37 25.06
N CYS A 7 18.24 9.80 25.90
CA CYS A 7 18.08 11.22 26.28
C CYS A 7 19.13 11.74 27.27
N ALA A 8 19.97 10.87 27.85
CA ALA A 8 20.92 11.27 28.89
C ALA A 8 22.33 11.66 28.37
N ARG A 9 22.57 11.74 27.07
CA ARG A 9 23.93 11.88 26.51
C ARG A 9 24.21 13.16 25.74
N TYR A 10 23.32 14.15 25.75
CA TYR A 10 23.61 15.48 25.20
C TYR A 10 23.40 16.57 26.24
N ASN A 11 24.40 16.68 27.13
CA ASN A 11 24.59 17.84 27.98
C ASN A 11 25.26 18.94 27.09
N VAL A 12 24.49 19.94 26.65
CA VAL A 12 25.01 21.15 26.01
C VAL A 12 24.98 22.24 27.04
N ALA A 13 26.15 22.52 27.60
CA ALA A 13 26.41 23.79 28.28
C ALA A 13 26.39 24.90 27.20
N ASP A 14 25.39 25.74 27.26
CA ASP A 14 25.33 27.18 26.98
C ASP A 14 23.87 27.54 26.64
N GLY A 15 23.15 27.95 27.62
CA GLY A 15 22.15 29.00 27.78
C GLY A 15 21.09 29.32 26.69
N VAL A 16 20.81 28.45 25.73
CA VAL A 16 19.67 28.63 24.82
C VAL A 16 18.72 27.46 24.99
N ALA A 17 17.65 27.67 25.71
CA ALA A 17 16.53 26.71 25.78
C ALA A 17 15.86 26.68 24.41
N ILE A 18 16.30 25.76 23.55
CA ILE A 18 15.56 25.40 22.34
C ILE A 18 14.37 24.57 22.80
N ASN A 19 13.23 25.24 22.91
CA ASN A 19 11.96 24.62 23.23
C ASN A 19 11.51 23.83 21.99
N PHE A 20 11.93 22.56 21.87
CA PHE A 20 11.38 21.65 20.88
C PHE A 20 9.96 21.30 21.32
N PRO A 21 8.93 21.53 20.49
CA PRO A 21 7.61 21.01 20.78
C PRO A 21 7.71 19.49 20.88
N THR A 22 7.26 18.95 21.98
CA THR A 22 7.49 17.57 22.50
C THR A 22 6.88 16.46 21.63
N ASP A 23 6.43 16.76 20.40
CA ASP A 23 5.62 15.87 19.57
C ASP A 23 6.12 15.73 18.11
N GLU A 24 7.35 16.13 17.80
CA GLU A 24 7.89 15.99 16.45
C GLU A 24 8.60 14.65 16.27
N ILE A 25 7.93 13.71 15.60
CA ILE A 25 8.50 12.41 15.24
C ILE A 25 9.32 12.59 13.94
N PHE A 26 10.63 12.28 14.03
CA PHE A 26 11.50 12.20 12.88
C PHE A 26 11.74 10.74 12.48
N LEU A 27 11.44 10.43 11.26
CA LEU A 27 11.67 9.13 10.66
C LEU A 27 13.07 9.05 10.04
N THR A 28 13.72 7.92 10.17
CA THR A 28 14.94 7.56 9.43
C THR A 28 14.60 7.22 7.98
N THR A 29 15.60 6.98 7.14
CA THR A 29 15.37 6.52 5.77
C THR A 29 14.66 5.16 5.77
N GLU A 30 15.06 4.23 6.64
CA GLU A 30 14.47 2.91 6.78
C GLU A 30 12.99 3.00 7.20
N GLU A 31 12.68 3.83 8.20
CA GLU A 31 11.31 4.03 8.67
C GLU A 31 10.42 4.70 7.61
N VAL A 32 10.97 5.62 6.80
CA VAL A 32 10.22 6.21 5.67
C VAL A 32 9.98 5.21 4.56
N LEU A 33 10.92 4.31 4.27
CA LEU A 33 10.71 3.22 3.32
C LEU A 33 9.53 2.35 3.74
N GLU A 34 9.49 2.00 5.02
CA GLU A 34 8.42 1.19 5.62
C GLU A 34 7.09 1.98 5.65
N TYR A 35 7.14 3.24 6.05
CA TYR A 35 5.96 4.11 6.14
C TYR A 35 5.31 4.38 4.79
N LEU A 36 6.10 4.68 3.75
CA LEU A 36 5.63 4.93 2.40
C LEU A 36 5.47 3.66 1.57
N GLN A 37 5.93 2.51 2.07
CA GLN A 37 5.97 1.22 1.38
C GLN A 37 6.65 1.28 0.00
N VAL A 38 7.73 2.05 -0.09
CA VAL A 38 8.52 2.22 -1.32
C VAL A 38 9.95 1.72 -1.12
N ASN A 39 10.65 1.42 -2.21
CA ASN A 39 12.05 1.00 -2.14
C ASN A 39 13.02 2.19 -1.96
N LEU A 40 14.25 1.88 -1.50
CA LEU A 40 15.30 2.85 -1.23
C LEU A 40 15.61 3.75 -2.43
N ARG A 41 15.61 3.18 -3.63
CA ARG A 41 15.88 3.90 -4.89
C ARG A 41 14.84 4.99 -5.15
N THR A 42 13.57 4.70 -4.86
CA THR A 42 12.47 5.65 -5.01
C THR A 42 12.62 6.83 -4.05
N VAL A 43 12.92 6.56 -2.77
CA VAL A 43 13.11 7.63 -1.78
C VAL A 43 14.31 8.51 -2.15
N TYR A 44 15.45 7.92 -2.52
CA TYR A 44 16.61 8.72 -2.95
C TYR A 44 16.34 9.55 -4.21
N ARG A 45 15.55 9.05 -5.15
CA ARG A 45 15.14 9.81 -6.33
C ARG A 45 14.23 10.98 -5.97
N LEU A 46 13.26 10.76 -5.08
CA LEU A 46 12.39 11.83 -4.59
C LEU A 46 13.17 12.90 -3.83
N ILE A 47 14.18 12.51 -3.02
CA ILE A 47 15.07 13.44 -2.34
C ILE A 47 15.89 14.26 -3.36
N LYS A 48 16.52 13.58 -4.34
CA LYS A 48 17.30 14.26 -5.40
C LYS A 48 16.46 15.22 -6.23
N ALA A 49 15.21 14.87 -6.48
CA ALA A 49 14.28 15.71 -7.24
C ALA A 49 13.63 16.81 -6.39
N GLY A 50 13.92 16.89 -5.09
CA GLY A 50 13.29 17.85 -4.17
C GLY A 50 11.77 17.64 -4.02
N LYS A 51 11.28 16.44 -4.33
CA LYS A 51 9.84 16.12 -4.35
C LYS A 51 9.31 15.60 -3.03
N ILE A 52 10.18 15.22 -2.09
CA ILE A 52 9.80 14.74 -0.76
C ILE A 52 10.46 15.64 0.30
N PRO A 53 9.73 16.05 1.36
CA PRO A 53 10.30 16.85 2.42
C PRO A 53 11.28 16.01 3.24
N ALA A 54 12.59 16.35 3.13
CA ALA A 54 13.66 15.65 3.83
C ALA A 54 14.69 16.66 4.35
N VAL A 55 15.21 16.43 5.53
CA VAL A 55 16.27 17.25 6.15
C VAL A 55 17.53 16.40 6.28
N ARG A 56 18.68 16.95 5.88
CA ARG A 56 19.96 16.27 6.03
C ARG A 56 20.59 16.60 7.38
N VAL A 57 20.76 15.56 8.22
CA VAL A 57 21.44 15.69 9.50
C VAL A 57 22.75 14.90 9.43
N GLY A 58 23.86 15.60 9.27
CA GLY A 58 25.16 14.99 9.02
C GLY A 58 25.21 14.21 7.71
N ARG A 59 25.41 12.89 7.79
CA ARG A 59 25.43 11.96 6.64
C ARG A 59 24.10 11.26 6.39
N GLN A 60 23.09 11.48 7.24
CA GLN A 60 21.83 10.76 7.21
C GLN A 60 20.67 11.70 6.87
N TRP A 61 19.67 11.16 6.17
CA TRP A 61 18.42 11.85 5.94
C TRP A 61 17.46 11.62 7.09
N ARG A 62 16.68 12.67 7.43
CA ARG A 62 15.60 12.62 8.41
C ARG A 62 14.36 13.21 7.77
N PHE A 63 13.22 12.64 8.09
CA PHE A 63 11.93 13.02 7.55
C PHE A 63 11.01 13.32 8.71
N ARG A 64 10.46 14.51 8.75
CA ARG A 64 9.48 14.87 9.76
C ARG A 64 8.15 14.22 9.38
N LYS A 65 7.60 13.36 10.26
CA LYS A 65 6.41 12.57 9.96
C LYS A 65 5.24 13.44 9.46
N ARG A 66 4.95 14.54 10.15
CA ARG A 66 3.88 15.47 9.75
C ARG A 66 4.09 16.08 8.35
N ASP A 67 5.32 16.33 7.94
CA ASP A 67 5.62 16.89 6.61
C ASP A 67 5.42 15.83 5.53
N ILE A 68 5.72 14.56 5.84
CA ILE A 68 5.42 13.41 4.96
C ILE A 68 3.91 13.23 4.83
N ASP A 69 3.15 13.31 5.93
CA ASP A 69 1.69 13.19 5.90
C ASP A 69 1.06 14.33 5.07
N ALA A 70 1.48 15.58 5.29
CA ALA A 70 1.02 16.73 4.51
C ALA A 70 1.41 16.62 3.02
N TRP A 71 2.60 16.09 2.74
CA TRP A 71 3.05 15.83 1.37
C TRP A 71 2.20 14.75 0.68
N LEU A 72 1.85 13.67 1.38
CA LEU A 72 0.93 12.64 0.87
C LEU A 72 -0.45 13.23 0.58
N ASP A 73 -0.98 14.06 1.48
CA ASP A 73 -2.27 14.71 1.29
C ASP A 73 -2.26 15.69 0.11
N ALA A 74 -1.15 16.39 -0.13
CA ALA A 74 -0.98 17.27 -1.27
C ALA A 74 -0.85 16.51 -2.61
N GLN A 75 -0.45 15.22 -2.59
CA GLN A 75 -0.41 14.35 -3.77
C GLN A 75 -1.79 13.76 -4.13
N ARG A 76 -2.79 13.86 -3.23
CA ARG A 76 -4.16 13.47 -3.56
C ARG A 76 -4.71 14.41 -4.62
N PRO A 77 -5.24 13.91 -5.75
CA PRO A 77 -5.87 14.78 -6.73
C PRO A 77 -7.00 15.55 -6.04
N ARG A 78 -6.95 16.87 -6.17
CA ARG A 78 -7.97 17.78 -5.65
C ARG A 78 -9.24 17.55 -6.46
N ASN A 79 -10.12 16.67 -5.98
CA ASN A 79 -11.50 16.70 -6.42
C ASN A 79 -12.06 18.02 -5.92
N GLU A 80 -12.48 18.86 -6.85
CA GLU A 80 -13.20 20.09 -6.58
C GLU A 80 -14.34 19.77 -5.62
N ARG A 81 -14.19 20.23 -4.37
CA ARG A 81 -15.29 20.23 -3.44
C ARG A 81 -16.23 21.36 -3.87
N THR A 82 -17.30 21.02 -4.55
CA THR A 82 -18.49 21.81 -4.47
C THR A 82 -19.01 21.70 -3.02
N ASP A 83 -18.95 22.81 -2.32
CA ASP A 83 -19.61 22.97 -1.04
C ASP A 83 -21.11 22.64 -1.19
N SER A 84 -21.52 21.54 -0.59
CA SER A 84 -22.90 21.31 -0.18
C SER A 84 -22.88 20.47 1.09
N PRO A 85 -23.50 20.96 2.17
CA PRO A 85 -23.65 20.18 3.38
C PRO A 85 -24.78 19.18 3.16
N ALA A 86 -24.46 18.04 2.60
CA ALA A 86 -25.38 16.91 2.62
C ALA A 86 -24.67 15.77 3.35
N THR A 87 -25.21 15.47 4.50
CA THR A 87 -25.04 14.23 5.25
C THR A 87 -25.30 13.04 4.32
N ALA A 88 -24.33 12.71 3.49
CA ALA A 88 -24.32 11.45 2.79
C ALA A 88 -23.60 10.46 3.69
N THR A 89 -24.39 9.81 4.54
CA THR A 89 -24.09 8.48 5.03
C THR A 89 -23.68 7.67 3.78
N MET A 90 -22.39 7.43 3.56
CA MET A 90 -21.96 6.41 2.62
C MET A 90 -22.53 5.11 3.16
N GLU A 91 -23.66 4.69 2.59
CA GLU A 91 -24.18 3.36 2.79
C GLU A 91 -23.07 2.40 2.36
N ARG A 92 -22.41 1.81 3.34
CA ARG A 92 -21.59 0.61 3.15
C ARG A 92 -22.46 -0.36 2.36
N PRO A 93 -21.97 -0.89 1.22
CA PRO A 93 -22.69 -1.97 0.55
C PRO A 93 -23.03 -3.00 1.62
N PRO A 94 -24.26 -3.55 1.66
CA PRO A 94 -24.65 -4.49 2.70
C PRO A 94 -23.62 -5.60 2.76
N LEU A 95 -23.06 -5.84 3.94
CA LEU A 95 -22.19 -6.98 4.22
C LEU A 95 -22.94 -8.23 3.71
N ARG A 96 -22.44 -8.79 2.62
CA ARG A 96 -22.92 -10.09 2.16
C ARG A 96 -22.66 -11.03 3.32
N SER A 97 -23.67 -11.78 3.74
CA SER A 97 -23.60 -12.78 4.82
C SER A 97 -22.75 -13.99 4.34
N GLY A 98 -21.45 -13.77 4.20
CA GLY A 98 -20.50 -14.77 3.72
C GLY A 98 -19.07 -14.21 3.82
N ARG A 99 -18.08 -15.10 3.84
CA ARG A 99 -16.66 -14.75 3.83
C ARG A 99 -16.33 -13.95 2.57
N PRO A 100 -15.50 -12.89 2.65
CA PRO A 100 -15.07 -12.16 1.46
C PRO A 100 -14.35 -13.08 0.47
N ARG A 101 -14.70 -12.97 -0.81
CA ARG A 101 -14.13 -13.80 -1.88
C ARG A 101 -12.91 -13.11 -2.50
N VAL A 102 -11.77 -13.78 -2.43
CA VAL A 102 -10.49 -13.27 -2.93
C VAL A 102 -10.02 -14.10 -4.12
N LEU A 103 -9.73 -13.43 -5.25
CA LEU A 103 -9.06 -14.06 -6.38
C LEU A 103 -7.56 -13.77 -6.32
N VAL A 104 -6.75 -14.82 -6.34
CA VAL A 104 -5.27 -14.72 -6.38
C VAL A 104 -4.77 -15.18 -7.74
N ALA A 105 -4.11 -14.30 -8.48
CA ALA A 105 -3.51 -14.58 -9.80
C ALA A 105 -1.98 -14.42 -9.72
N ASP A 106 -1.26 -15.52 -9.89
CA ASP A 106 0.21 -15.57 -9.86
C ASP A 106 0.66 -16.82 -10.64
N ASP A 107 1.72 -16.76 -11.42
CA ASP A 107 2.20 -17.93 -12.17
C ASP A 107 3.01 -18.91 -11.28
N GLU A 108 3.56 -18.43 -10.17
CA GLU A 108 4.29 -19.26 -9.20
C GLU A 108 3.34 -20.08 -8.30
N ALA A 109 3.36 -21.40 -8.42
CA ALA A 109 2.50 -22.31 -7.63
C ALA A 109 2.74 -22.15 -6.12
N SER A 110 4.00 -21.97 -5.70
CA SER A 110 4.39 -21.76 -4.29
C SER A 110 3.76 -20.51 -3.68
N ILE A 111 3.71 -19.42 -4.45
CA ILE A 111 3.10 -18.15 -4.02
C ILE A 111 1.58 -18.30 -3.93
N ARG A 112 0.94 -18.90 -4.95
CA ARG A 112 -0.50 -19.15 -4.91
C ARG A 112 -0.89 -20.00 -3.71
N GLU A 113 -0.14 -21.06 -3.42
CA GLU A 113 -0.40 -21.95 -2.29
C GLU A 113 -0.22 -21.22 -0.95
N LEU A 114 0.85 -20.44 -0.80
CA LEU A 114 1.10 -19.64 0.38
C LEU A 114 -0.03 -18.64 0.63
N LEU A 115 -0.40 -17.84 -0.38
CA LEU A 115 -1.45 -16.85 -0.28
C LEU A 115 -2.81 -17.47 0.00
N SER A 116 -3.16 -18.58 -0.71
CA SER A 116 -4.40 -19.29 -0.49
C SER A 116 -4.54 -19.80 0.95
N LYS A 117 -3.52 -20.47 1.48
CA LYS A 117 -3.52 -20.96 2.86
C LYS A 117 -3.61 -19.83 3.88
N THR A 118 -2.81 -18.78 3.66
CA THR A 118 -2.74 -17.65 4.58
C THR A 118 -4.06 -16.89 4.66
N LEU A 119 -4.66 -16.58 3.52
CA LEU A 119 -5.94 -15.86 3.44
C LEU A 119 -7.11 -16.75 3.93
N ALA A 120 -7.09 -18.05 3.65
CA ALA A 120 -8.10 -18.97 4.17
C ALA A 120 -8.07 -19.08 5.71
N LEU A 121 -6.89 -19.03 6.32
CA LEU A 121 -6.76 -18.97 7.80
C LEU A 121 -7.30 -17.64 8.38
N ALA A 122 -7.32 -16.58 7.60
CA ALA A 122 -7.92 -15.29 7.95
C ALA A 122 -9.41 -15.20 7.51
N GLU A 123 -10.05 -16.36 7.28
CA GLU A 123 -11.48 -16.49 6.97
C GLU A 123 -11.93 -15.91 5.62
N TYR A 124 -11.03 -15.73 4.66
CA TYR A 124 -11.37 -15.40 3.27
C TYR A 124 -11.67 -16.65 2.44
N ASP A 125 -12.61 -16.53 1.50
CA ASP A 125 -12.87 -17.56 0.48
C ASP A 125 -11.97 -17.32 -0.72
N VAL A 126 -10.99 -18.20 -0.95
CA VAL A 126 -9.89 -17.95 -1.87
C VAL A 126 -9.96 -18.85 -3.10
N GLU A 127 -10.04 -18.22 -4.27
CA GLU A 127 -9.82 -18.88 -5.55
C GLU A 127 -8.46 -18.46 -6.15
N THR A 128 -7.82 -19.37 -6.87
CA THR A 128 -6.50 -19.08 -7.47
C THR A 128 -6.53 -19.22 -8.98
N ALA A 129 -5.76 -18.41 -9.69
CA ALA A 129 -5.55 -18.48 -11.14
C ALA A 129 -4.06 -18.60 -11.45
N VAL A 130 -3.71 -19.44 -12.40
CA VAL A 130 -2.31 -19.73 -12.77
C VAL A 130 -1.70 -18.70 -13.72
N ASP A 131 -2.56 -17.91 -14.37
CA ASP A 131 -2.17 -16.87 -15.33
C ASP A 131 -3.28 -15.81 -15.47
N GLY A 132 -2.99 -14.76 -16.22
CA GLY A 132 -3.92 -13.67 -16.45
C GLY A 132 -5.17 -14.08 -17.24
N ARG A 133 -5.10 -15.12 -18.10
CA ARG A 133 -6.27 -15.62 -18.83
C ARG A 133 -7.24 -16.34 -17.89
N ALA A 134 -6.74 -17.26 -17.08
CA ALA A 134 -7.54 -17.96 -16.08
C ALA A 134 -8.16 -16.98 -15.07
N ALA A 135 -7.41 -15.96 -14.65
CA ALA A 135 -7.93 -14.91 -13.78
C ALA A 135 -9.06 -14.12 -14.45
N MET A 136 -8.91 -13.76 -15.71
CA MET A 136 -9.94 -13.06 -16.48
C MET A 136 -11.24 -13.87 -16.62
N GLU A 137 -11.12 -15.15 -16.90
CA GLU A 137 -12.27 -16.05 -17.02
C GLU A 137 -13.04 -16.10 -15.69
N ARG A 138 -12.32 -16.21 -14.55
CA ARG A 138 -12.93 -16.19 -13.22
C ARG A 138 -13.62 -14.86 -12.90
N LEU A 139 -12.96 -13.73 -13.19
CA LEU A 139 -13.55 -12.40 -12.99
C LEU A 139 -14.84 -12.17 -13.79
N ARG A 140 -14.96 -12.79 -14.97
CA ARG A 140 -16.18 -12.72 -15.79
C ARG A 140 -17.29 -13.62 -15.32
N SER A 141 -16.96 -14.77 -14.77
CA SER A 141 -17.93 -15.79 -14.35
C SER A 141 -18.31 -15.70 -12.88
N GLY A 142 -17.53 -15.01 -12.05
CA GLY A 142 -17.71 -14.94 -10.60
C GLY A 142 -17.74 -13.52 -10.06
N SER A 143 -18.15 -13.40 -8.79
CA SER A 143 -18.07 -12.18 -8.00
C SER A 143 -16.94 -12.28 -7.00
N TYR A 144 -16.04 -11.31 -6.98
CA TYR A 144 -14.95 -11.21 -6.03
C TYR A 144 -15.01 -9.88 -5.30
N ASP A 145 -14.52 -9.88 -4.06
CA ASP A 145 -14.42 -8.69 -3.20
C ASP A 145 -13.00 -8.11 -3.20
N LEU A 146 -12.01 -8.93 -3.58
CA LEU A 146 -10.61 -8.52 -3.70
C LEU A 146 -9.92 -9.32 -4.83
N LEU A 147 -9.08 -8.64 -5.61
CA LEU A 147 -8.13 -9.25 -6.53
C LEU A 147 -6.70 -9.04 -6.00
N ILE A 148 -5.93 -10.11 -5.89
CA ILE A 148 -4.48 -10.07 -5.65
C ILE A 148 -3.80 -10.62 -6.89
N CYS A 149 -2.89 -9.87 -7.51
CA CYS A 149 -2.24 -10.34 -8.73
C CYS A 149 -0.75 -9.99 -8.83
N ASP A 150 0.02 -10.87 -9.48
CA ASP A 150 1.36 -10.52 -9.98
C ASP A 150 1.24 -9.69 -11.27
N LEU A 151 2.22 -8.83 -11.50
CA LEU A 151 2.34 -8.07 -12.75
C LEU A 151 2.90 -8.90 -13.88
N LYS A 152 3.83 -9.80 -13.58
CA LYS A 152 4.47 -10.65 -14.58
C LYS A 152 3.87 -12.04 -14.58
N MET A 153 2.95 -12.27 -15.50
CA MET A 153 2.37 -13.57 -15.76
C MET A 153 2.43 -13.88 -17.25
N PRO A 154 2.52 -15.17 -17.64
CA PRO A 154 2.42 -15.56 -19.05
C PRO A 154 1.08 -15.15 -19.68
N GLY A 155 1.12 -14.74 -20.94
CA GLY A 155 -0.05 -14.38 -21.73
C GLY A 155 -0.57 -12.98 -21.45
N ILE A 156 -1.53 -12.83 -20.55
CA ILE A 156 -2.07 -11.52 -20.14
C ILE A 156 -1.28 -11.02 -18.93
N ASP A 157 -0.58 -9.88 -19.09
CA ASP A 157 0.13 -9.24 -17.99
C ASP A 157 -0.82 -8.69 -16.91
N GLY A 158 -0.32 -8.55 -15.68
CA GLY A 158 -1.13 -8.14 -14.54
C GLY A 158 -1.77 -6.76 -14.69
N LEU A 159 -1.09 -5.80 -15.33
CA LEU A 159 -1.67 -4.47 -15.56
C LEU A 159 -2.87 -4.51 -16.49
N SER A 160 -2.79 -5.31 -17.56
CA SER A 160 -3.90 -5.54 -18.48
C SER A 160 -5.07 -6.26 -17.79
N LEU A 161 -4.76 -7.24 -16.91
CA LEU A 161 -5.76 -7.89 -16.07
C LEU A 161 -6.46 -6.88 -15.16
N ILE A 162 -5.71 -5.99 -14.48
CA ILE A 162 -6.26 -4.98 -13.58
C ILE A 162 -7.15 -3.99 -14.32
N ARG A 163 -6.73 -3.49 -15.49
CA ARG A 163 -7.55 -2.59 -16.30
C ARG A 163 -8.90 -3.22 -16.64
N GLU A 164 -8.89 -4.48 -17.06
CA GLU A 164 -10.12 -5.18 -17.39
C GLU A 164 -10.98 -5.50 -16.15
N ALA A 165 -10.35 -5.87 -15.03
CA ALA A 165 -11.04 -6.06 -13.76
C ALA A 165 -11.77 -4.78 -13.30
N LYS A 166 -11.10 -3.63 -13.40
CA LYS A 166 -11.68 -2.32 -13.09
C LYS A 166 -12.77 -1.91 -14.08
N ARG A 167 -12.69 -2.36 -15.33
CA ARG A 167 -13.75 -2.14 -16.32
C ARG A 167 -15.00 -2.97 -16.01
N LEU A 168 -14.83 -4.19 -15.51
CA LEU A 168 -15.95 -5.06 -15.09
C LEU A 168 -16.57 -4.59 -13.76
N LYS A 169 -15.74 -4.18 -12.81
CA LYS A 169 -16.17 -3.70 -11.49
C LYS A 169 -15.21 -2.58 -11.05
N ALA A 170 -15.63 -1.34 -11.22
CA ALA A 170 -14.81 -0.14 -10.98
C ALA A 170 -14.27 -0.09 -9.52
N ASP A 171 -15.10 -0.52 -8.57
CA ASP A 171 -14.79 -0.49 -7.13
C ASP A 171 -14.09 -1.77 -6.62
N LEU A 172 -13.76 -2.73 -7.49
CA LEU A 172 -13.02 -3.92 -7.06
C LEU A 172 -11.65 -3.49 -6.52
N PRO A 173 -11.37 -3.69 -5.23
CA PRO A 173 -10.05 -3.45 -4.70
C PRO A 173 -9.05 -4.45 -5.30
N VAL A 174 -7.85 -3.94 -5.59
CA VAL A 174 -6.77 -4.74 -6.19
C VAL A 174 -5.50 -4.54 -5.39
N ILE A 175 -4.82 -5.63 -5.06
CA ILE A 175 -3.47 -5.62 -4.48
C ILE A 175 -2.53 -6.24 -5.49
N ILE A 176 -1.43 -5.54 -5.77
CA ILE A 176 -0.34 -6.06 -6.60
C ILE A 176 0.72 -6.67 -5.69
N ILE A 177 1.18 -7.88 -6.03
CA ILE A 177 2.33 -8.52 -5.36
C ILE A 177 3.30 -8.97 -6.46
N THR A 178 4.45 -8.29 -6.61
CA THR A 178 5.35 -8.57 -7.75
C THR A 178 6.82 -8.53 -7.37
N GLY A 179 7.62 -9.40 -7.99
CA GLY A 179 9.09 -9.36 -7.95
C GLY A 179 9.69 -8.34 -8.92
N PHE A 180 8.90 -7.83 -9.85
CA PHE A 180 9.33 -6.91 -10.91
C PHE A 180 8.68 -5.53 -10.76
N SER A 181 9.15 -4.78 -9.78
CA SER A 181 8.73 -3.39 -9.60
C SER A 181 9.55 -2.46 -10.48
N THR A 182 8.92 -1.89 -11.49
CA THR A 182 9.49 -0.79 -12.30
C THR A 182 8.80 0.52 -11.94
N GLU A 183 9.45 1.64 -12.24
CA GLU A 183 8.86 2.96 -12.04
C GLU A 183 7.53 3.11 -12.80
N SER A 184 7.51 2.66 -14.06
CA SER A 184 6.33 2.72 -14.90
C SER A 184 5.18 1.87 -14.34
N SER A 185 5.45 0.67 -13.84
CA SER A 185 4.43 -0.19 -13.26
C SER A 185 3.86 0.37 -11.96
N ALA A 186 4.69 1.02 -11.14
CA ALA A 186 4.23 1.66 -9.91
C ALA A 186 3.35 2.90 -10.21
N ILE A 187 3.74 3.73 -11.19
CA ILE A 187 2.94 4.89 -11.62
C ILE A 187 1.59 4.41 -12.18
N GLU A 188 1.58 3.34 -12.98
CA GLU A 188 0.37 2.81 -13.55
C GLU A 188 -0.56 2.20 -12.49
N ALA A 189 -0.02 1.51 -11.49
CA ALA A 189 -0.76 1.02 -10.34
C ALA A 189 -1.49 2.17 -9.59
N VAL A 190 -0.83 3.30 -9.40
CA VAL A 190 -1.44 4.50 -8.81
C VAL A 190 -2.58 5.03 -9.70
N ASN A 191 -2.37 5.10 -11.02
CA ASN A 191 -3.40 5.56 -11.96
C ASN A 191 -4.63 4.62 -11.97
N LEU A 192 -4.41 3.33 -11.78
CA LEU A 192 -5.46 2.31 -11.69
C LEU A 192 -6.12 2.24 -10.29
N ARG A 193 -5.70 3.09 -9.35
CA ARG A 193 -6.23 3.15 -7.99
C ARG A 193 -6.22 1.78 -7.32
N VAL A 194 -5.07 1.09 -7.35
CA VAL A 194 -4.92 -0.17 -6.62
C VAL A 194 -4.92 0.09 -5.12
N ALA A 195 -5.51 -0.82 -4.35
CA ALA A 195 -5.63 -0.72 -2.90
C ALA A 195 -4.31 -1.03 -2.18
N GLY A 196 -3.41 -1.78 -2.82
CA GLY A 196 -2.09 -2.11 -2.25
C GLY A 196 -1.07 -2.50 -3.31
N TYR A 197 0.21 -2.30 -2.97
CA TYR A 197 1.34 -2.69 -3.81
C TYR A 197 2.45 -3.26 -2.93
N LEU A 198 2.75 -4.54 -3.09
CA LEU A 198 3.76 -5.27 -2.34
C LEU A 198 4.84 -5.79 -3.28
N THR A 199 6.09 -5.81 -2.83
CA THR A 199 7.21 -6.39 -3.59
C THR A 199 7.60 -7.75 -3.04
N LYS A 200 7.87 -8.72 -3.94
CA LYS A 200 8.48 -10.00 -3.55
C LYS A 200 9.99 -9.79 -3.24
N PRO A 201 10.53 -10.33 -2.12
CA PRO A 201 9.86 -11.15 -1.13
C PRO A 201 9.01 -10.32 -0.15
N PHE A 202 7.84 -10.81 0.20
CA PHE A 202 6.92 -10.19 1.16
C PHE A 202 6.78 -11.01 2.44
N ARG A 203 6.24 -10.40 3.49
CA ARG A 203 5.89 -11.10 4.74
C ARG A 203 4.38 -11.33 4.81
N VAL A 204 3.97 -12.48 5.32
CA VAL A 204 2.55 -12.85 5.49
C VAL A 204 1.72 -11.74 6.18
N PRO A 205 2.15 -11.13 7.30
CA PRO A 205 1.38 -10.05 7.92
C PRO A 205 1.12 -8.84 7.01
N GLN A 206 2.05 -8.52 6.09
CA GLN A 206 1.87 -7.41 5.15
C GLN A 206 0.73 -7.67 4.17
N VAL A 207 0.57 -8.92 3.73
CA VAL A 207 -0.52 -9.33 2.84
C VAL A 207 -1.86 -9.26 3.57
N LEU A 208 -1.91 -9.78 4.81
CA LEU A 208 -3.14 -9.77 5.62
C LEU A 208 -3.59 -8.33 5.93
N SER A 209 -2.67 -7.47 6.38
CA SER A 209 -3.00 -6.05 6.62
C SER A 209 -3.43 -5.33 5.34
N ALA A 210 -2.80 -5.62 4.20
CA ALA A 210 -3.21 -5.04 2.93
C ALA A 210 -4.61 -5.51 2.50
N ALA A 211 -4.93 -6.79 2.71
CA ALA A 211 -6.25 -7.34 2.40
C ALA A 211 -7.34 -6.74 3.30
N ALA A 212 -7.11 -6.69 4.62
CA ALA A 212 -8.04 -6.11 5.58
C ALA A 212 -8.34 -4.63 5.26
N ARG A 213 -7.30 -3.82 5.00
CA ARG A 213 -7.48 -2.42 4.55
C ARG A 213 -8.26 -2.30 3.24
N ALA A 214 -7.94 -3.15 2.26
CA ALA A 214 -8.61 -3.13 0.95
C ALA A 214 -10.10 -3.46 1.05
N LEU A 215 -10.47 -4.32 2.01
CA LEU A 215 -11.85 -4.72 2.28
C LEU A 215 -12.56 -3.82 3.30
N GLY A 216 -11.84 -2.88 3.94
CA GLY A 216 -12.40 -1.96 4.93
C GLY A 216 -12.70 -2.65 6.27
N GLU A 217 -11.93 -3.67 6.65
CA GLU A 217 -12.07 -4.46 7.87
C GLU A 217 -11.20 -3.94 9.04
N GLU A 218 -10.30 -2.98 8.79
CA GLU A 218 -9.54 -2.30 9.85
C GLU A 218 -10.42 -1.22 10.52
N GLU A 219 -10.64 -1.37 11.83
CA GLU A 219 -11.08 -0.31 12.74
C GLU A 219 -9.89 0.49 13.29
#